data_619f33a83b5a384a8954faa7e102f44b
#
_entry.id   619f33a83b5a384a8954faa7e102f44b
#
_cell.length_a   1.000
_cell.length_b   1.000
_cell.length_c   1.000
_cell.angle_alpha   90.00
_cell.angle_beta   90.00
_cell.angle_gamma   90.00
#
_symmetry.space_group_name_H-M   'P 1'
#
loop_
_entity.id
_entity.type
_entity.pdbx_description
1 polymer ?
#
loop_
_entity_poly.entity_id
_entity_poly.type
_entity_poly.pdbx_seq_one_letter_code
_entity_poly.pdbx_strand_id
1 'polypeptide(L)'
;MEQTEILIERARSLVNLRRLEQAISELKKILAFDPENIDAILLITGCYLDLNENTKAIAYADELLRIIPDFSVACYYKAICLDRLKKSEESEKFIIQAIQIDPYDADYFGFLSGLYIDRHKWDVGLKYADQGLQIDPENRVCLNHRTLCLTKLNRKSELISSIENTLQANPYDSYTHSNVGWAKLENGNHKEAKEHFAEALRINPNSENARLGMVEAIKAKNFIYKLFLDYSFWISKQQGRVQWLFIIGFFFLTRLIGGLAKEYPILNPIIIFIVFVLYLSWIINPLSNSVLFLDKLGRYALKKDEKIAALIVSTGLFIGIILVALTFLSGEIYLTFAIFVLTIIIPLSKYFELPDYKRSNLVKIYTIALALVGLREAFYSIGRTEETVGIYLFGFIGYQWLYNYVVSKK
;
A
#
# COMPACT_ATOMS: atom_id res chain seq x y z
N MET A 1 42.37 22.04 -13.45
CA MET A 1 41.34 21.60 -14.43
C MET A 1 41.44 20.09 -14.74
N GLU A 2 42.55 19.60 -15.29
CA GLU A 2 42.70 18.19 -15.66
C GLU A 2 42.51 17.19 -14.47
N GLN A 3 43.04 17.52 -13.29
CA GLN A 3 42.90 16.69 -12.09
C GLN A 3 41.44 16.66 -11.56
N THR A 4 40.72 17.74 -11.65
CA THR A 4 39.30 17.82 -11.25
C THR A 4 38.43 16.97 -12.18
N GLU A 5 38.69 17.02 -13.48
CA GLU A 5 37.97 16.25 -14.49
C GLU A 5 38.19 14.76 -14.33
N ILE A 6 39.42 14.32 -14.05
CA ILE A 6 39.74 12.91 -13.73
C ILE A 6 38.98 12.43 -12.48
N LEU A 7 38.90 13.25 -11.44
CA LEU A 7 38.17 12.90 -10.23
C LEU A 7 36.65 12.82 -10.45
N ILE A 8 36.08 13.71 -11.28
CA ILE A 8 34.66 13.68 -11.66
C ILE A 8 34.34 12.40 -12.44
N GLU A 9 35.15 12.06 -13.44
CA GLU A 9 34.95 10.83 -14.22
C GLU A 9 35.10 9.56 -13.37
N ARG A 10 36.05 9.56 -12.46
CA ARG A 10 36.17 8.47 -11.47
C ARG A 10 34.92 8.37 -10.58
N ALA A 11 34.40 9.49 -10.12
CA ALA A 11 33.21 9.53 -9.30
C ALA A 11 31.98 9.05 -10.10
N ARG A 12 31.81 9.46 -11.35
CA ARG A 12 30.77 8.95 -12.26
C ARG A 12 30.85 7.43 -12.44
N SER A 13 32.06 6.91 -12.64
CA SER A 13 32.30 5.46 -12.74
C SER A 13 31.89 4.72 -11.46
N LEU A 14 32.19 5.30 -10.28
CA LEU A 14 31.79 4.73 -9.00
C LEU A 14 30.26 4.78 -8.81
N VAL A 15 29.59 5.82 -9.23
CA VAL A 15 28.12 5.90 -9.23
C VAL A 15 27.52 4.82 -10.11
N ASN A 16 28.03 4.61 -11.31
CA ASN A 16 27.59 3.56 -12.22
C ASN A 16 27.78 2.15 -11.63
N LEU A 17 28.84 1.95 -10.84
CA LEU A 17 29.10 0.72 -10.10
C LEU A 17 28.32 0.60 -8.78
N ARG A 18 27.43 1.55 -8.47
CA ARG A 18 26.67 1.63 -7.22
C ARG A 18 27.54 1.74 -5.95
N ARG A 19 28.76 2.26 -6.08
CA ARG A 19 29.69 2.53 -4.96
C ARG A 19 29.56 3.97 -4.49
N LEU A 20 28.35 4.33 -4.02
CA LEU A 20 27.95 5.71 -3.78
C LEU A 20 28.77 6.42 -2.70
N GLU A 21 29.10 5.75 -1.58
CA GLU A 21 29.92 6.34 -0.53
C GLU A 21 31.34 6.65 -1.01
N GLN A 22 31.90 5.80 -1.86
CA GLN A 22 33.22 6.04 -2.45
C GLN A 22 33.18 7.21 -3.44
N ALA A 23 32.11 7.30 -4.25
CA ALA A 23 31.90 8.44 -5.14
C ALA A 23 31.84 9.75 -4.35
N ILE A 24 31.05 9.80 -3.27
CA ILE A 24 30.94 10.97 -2.38
C ILE A 24 32.32 11.34 -1.81
N SER A 25 33.14 10.36 -1.41
CA SER A 25 34.47 10.63 -0.88
C SER A 25 35.38 11.29 -1.92
N GLU A 26 35.37 10.83 -3.19
CA GLU A 26 36.15 11.45 -4.27
C GLU A 26 35.64 12.84 -4.60
N LEU A 27 34.32 13.05 -4.66
CA LEU A 27 33.72 14.35 -4.94
C LEU A 27 34.00 15.39 -3.84
N LYS A 28 34.03 14.97 -2.57
CA LYS A 28 34.41 15.86 -1.46
C LYS A 28 35.85 16.35 -1.54
N LYS A 29 36.74 15.59 -2.17
CA LYS A 29 38.10 16.08 -2.43
C LYS A 29 38.09 17.26 -3.39
N ILE A 30 37.20 17.20 -4.41
CA ILE A 30 37.04 18.32 -5.35
C ILE A 30 36.53 19.56 -4.60
N LEU A 31 35.48 19.41 -3.79
CA LEU A 31 34.90 20.51 -3.03
C LEU A 31 35.84 21.11 -1.97
N ALA A 32 36.89 20.40 -1.58
CA ALA A 32 37.94 20.94 -0.70
C ALA A 32 38.82 21.98 -1.42
N PHE A 33 38.95 21.92 -2.75
CA PHE A 33 39.73 22.86 -3.57
C PHE A 33 38.84 23.87 -4.27
N ASP A 34 37.67 23.44 -4.73
CA ASP A 34 36.69 24.20 -5.47
C ASP A 34 35.31 23.98 -4.84
N PRO A 35 34.95 24.73 -3.78
CA PRO A 35 33.71 24.54 -3.03
C PRO A 35 32.43 24.81 -3.86
N GLU A 36 32.53 25.57 -4.95
CA GLU A 36 31.39 25.93 -5.82
C GLU A 36 31.36 25.08 -7.11
N ASN A 37 32.08 23.97 -7.16
CA ASN A 37 32.08 23.09 -8.31
C ASN A 37 30.72 22.43 -8.52
N ILE A 38 30.00 22.91 -9.51
CA ILE A 38 28.59 22.54 -9.81
C ILE A 38 28.46 21.05 -10.09
N ASP A 39 29.37 20.48 -10.92
CA ASP A 39 29.33 19.05 -11.26
C ASP A 39 29.53 18.17 -10.04
N ALA A 40 30.45 18.52 -9.15
CA ALA A 40 30.71 17.77 -7.93
C ALA A 40 29.50 17.86 -6.98
N ILE A 41 28.92 19.05 -6.79
CA ILE A 41 27.75 19.24 -5.91
C ILE A 41 26.54 18.49 -6.48
N LEU A 42 26.30 18.55 -7.79
CA LEU A 42 25.22 17.85 -8.46
C LEU A 42 25.33 16.34 -8.30
N LEU A 43 26.50 15.76 -8.56
CA LEU A 43 26.74 14.32 -8.40
C LEU A 43 26.61 13.88 -6.93
N ILE A 44 27.07 14.67 -5.97
CA ILE A 44 26.88 14.38 -4.53
C ILE A 44 25.39 14.39 -4.18
N THR A 45 24.65 15.37 -4.68
CA THR A 45 23.19 15.45 -4.47
C THR A 45 22.51 14.19 -4.95
N GLY A 46 22.84 13.73 -6.18
CA GLY A 46 22.34 12.47 -6.74
C GLY A 46 22.72 11.25 -5.91
N CYS A 47 23.99 11.18 -5.44
CA CYS A 47 24.44 10.08 -4.57
C CYS A 47 23.65 10.02 -3.25
N TYR A 48 23.44 11.15 -2.58
CA TYR A 48 22.63 11.19 -1.35
C TYR A 48 21.16 10.88 -1.60
N LEU A 49 20.62 11.28 -2.75
CA LEU A 49 19.28 10.92 -3.17
C LEU A 49 19.14 9.39 -3.32
N ASP A 50 20.11 8.74 -3.98
CA ASP A 50 20.15 7.28 -4.16
C ASP A 50 20.36 6.52 -2.85
N LEU A 51 21.12 7.06 -1.91
CA LEU A 51 21.29 6.54 -0.55
C LEU A 51 20.10 6.79 0.36
N ASN A 52 19.06 7.50 -0.13
CA ASN A 52 17.88 7.91 0.65
C ASN A 52 18.23 8.82 1.84
N GLU A 53 19.39 9.49 1.81
CA GLU A 53 19.80 10.50 2.79
C GLU A 53 19.24 11.89 2.45
N ASN A 54 17.92 11.99 2.47
CA ASN A 54 17.16 13.11 1.92
C ASN A 54 17.58 14.49 2.50
N THR A 55 17.90 14.57 3.79
CA THR A 55 18.32 15.84 4.42
C THR A 55 19.66 16.35 3.89
N LYS A 56 20.62 15.44 3.64
CA LYS A 56 21.91 15.79 3.05
C LYS A 56 21.74 16.18 1.58
N ALA A 57 20.92 15.43 0.83
CA ALA A 57 20.62 15.77 -0.56
C ALA A 57 20.00 17.17 -0.68
N ILE A 58 19.06 17.55 0.21
CA ILE A 58 18.47 18.89 0.24
C ILE A 58 19.55 19.95 0.48
N ALA A 59 20.47 19.73 1.45
CA ALA A 59 21.50 20.70 1.74
C ALA A 59 22.41 21.00 0.53
N TYR A 60 22.78 19.97 -0.25
CA TYR A 60 23.56 20.15 -1.47
C TYR A 60 22.72 20.74 -2.62
N ALA A 61 21.43 20.39 -2.72
CA ALA A 61 20.54 21.02 -3.68
C ALA A 61 20.34 22.52 -3.37
N ASP A 62 20.26 22.90 -2.09
CA ASP A 62 20.18 24.31 -1.67
C ASP A 62 21.47 25.07 -2.01
N GLU A 63 22.63 24.41 -1.90
CA GLU A 63 23.90 25.00 -2.32
C GLU A 63 23.95 25.22 -3.84
N LEU A 64 23.44 24.28 -4.64
CA LEU A 64 23.29 24.48 -6.09
C LEU A 64 22.39 25.67 -6.41
N LEU A 65 21.25 25.79 -5.71
CA LEU A 65 20.32 26.90 -5.93
C LEU A 65 20.86 28.25 -5.43
N ARG A 66 21.79 28.22 -4.46
CA ARG A 66 22.51 29.42 -4.04
C ARG A 66 23.46 29.93 -5.15
N ILE A 67 24.15 28.99 -5.82
CA ILE A 67 25.09 29.29 -6.91
C ILE A 67 24.35 29.66 -8.19
N ILE A 68 23.35 28.82 -8.54
CA ILE A 68 22.52 28.97 -9.75
C ILE A 68 21.05 28.92 -9.34
N PRO A 69 20.38 30.07 -9.11
CA PRO A 69 18.98 30.10 -8.67
C PRO A 69 18.00 29.42 -9.63
N ASP A 70 18.28 29.46 -10.94
CA ASP A 70 17.43 28.87 -11.98
C ASP A 70 18.00 27.51 -12.47
N PHE A 71 18.31 26.60 -11.53
CA PHE A 71 18.81 25.28 -11.84
C PHE A 71 17.69 24.22 -11.67
N SER A 72 17.03 23.86 -12.76
CA SER A 72 15.85 22.97 -12.76
C SER A 72 16.10 21.63 -12.07
N VAL A 73 17.26 20.99 -12.33
CA VAL A 73 17.63 19.69 -11.75
C VAL A 73 17.76 19.76 -10.23
N ALA A 74 18.31 20.86 -9.68
CA ALA A 74 18.40 21.02 -8.21
C ALA A 74 17.00 21.16 -7.60
N CYS A 75 16.09 21.92 -8.24
CA CYS A 75 14.69 22.00 -7.83
C CYS A 75 14.02 20.61 -7.86
N TYR A 76 14.26 19.84 -8.91
CA TYR A 76 13.71 18.48 -9.05
C TYR A 76 14.23 17.53 -7.96
N TYR A 77 15.53 17.49 -7.72
CA TYR A 77 16.10 16.65 -6.64
C TYR A 77 15.57 17.04 -5.28
N LYS A 78 15.46 18.35 -5.01
CA LYS A 78 14.87 18.86 -3.77
C LYS A 78 13.41 18.45 -3.64
N ALA A 79 12.63 18.51 -4.73
CA ALA A 79 11.25 18.07 -4.75
C ALA A 79 11.12 16.59 -4.37
N ILE A 80 11.94 15.71 -4.96
CA ILE A 80 11.95 14.27 -4.64
C ILE A 80 12.26 14.05 -3.15
N CYS A 81 13.27 14.73 -2.61
CA CYS A 81 13.65 14.58 -1.21
C CYS A 81 12.53 15.05 -0.27
N LEU A 82 11.87 16.17 -0.59
CA LEU A 82 10.76 16.71 0.20
C LEU A 82 9.55 15.78 0.20
N ASP A 83 9.24 15.16 -0.94
CA ASP A 83 8.17 14.16 -1.00
C ASP A 83 8.48 12.93 -0.14
N ARG A 84 9.70 12.40 -0.21
CA ARG A 84 10.15 11.31 0.66
C ARG A 84 10.08 11.66 2.16
N LEU A 85 10.29 12.93 2.51
CA LEU A 85 10.12 13.48 3.87
C LEU A 85 8.65 13.82 4.21
N LYS A 86 7.69 13.49 3.33
CA LYS A 86 6.25 13.78 3.50
C LYS A 86 5.88 15.27 3.54
N LYS A 87 6.72 16.10 2.95
CA LYS A 87 6.49 17.54 2.76
C LYS A 87 5.91 17.82 1.38
N SER A 88 4.78 17.19 1.08
CA SER A 88 4.20 17.15 -0.27
C SER A 88 3.84 18.51 -0.85
N GLU A 89 3.49 19.51 -0.03
CA GLU A 89 3.19 20.87 -0.52
C GLU A 89 4.45 21.61 -0.93
N GLU A 90 5.55 21.46 -0.17
CA GLU A 90 6.84 22.02 -0.52
C GLU A 90 7.42 21.33 -1.76
N SER A 91 7.28 19.99 -1.85
CA SER A 91 7.68 19.21 -3.01
C SER A 91 7.00 19.69 -4.29
N GLU A 92 5.68 19.92 -4.25
CA GLU A 92 4.92 20.44 -5.38
C GLU A 92 5.41 21.82 -5.84
N LYS A 93 5.75 22.71 -4.92
CA LYS A 93 6.30 24.04 -5.28
C LYS A 93 7.61 23.91 -6.05
N PHE A 94 8.54 23.08 -5.57
CA PHE A 94 9.85 22.93 -6.21
C PHE A 94 9.76 22.21 -7.56
N ILE A 95 8.88 21.22 -7.72
CA ILE A 95 8.72 20.60 -9.04
C ILE A 95 8.05 21.53 -10.04
N ILE A 96 7.10 22.36 -9.62
CA ILE A 96 6.52 23.39 -10.48
C ILE A 96 7.58 24.41 -10.90
N GLN A 97 8.47 24.82 -9.97
CA GLN A 97 9.59 25.67 -10.29
C GLN A 97 10.55 25.03 -11.32
N ALA A 98 10.88 23.74 -11.17
CA ALA A 98 11.68 22.99 -12.12
C ALA A 98 11.05 23.01 -13.53
N ILE A 99 9.74 22.77 -13.64
CA ILE A 99 9.00 22.84 -14.92
C ILE A 99 8.99 24.26 -15.52
N GLN A 100 8.90 25.29 -14.68
CA GLN A 100 8.96 26.69 -15.17
C GLN A 100 10.34 27.06 -15.74
N ILE A 101 11.42 26.52 -15.16
CA ILE A 101 12.79 26.73 -15.61
C ILE A 101 13.05 25.91 -16.90
N ASP A 102 12.69 24.64 -16.88
CA ASP A 102 12.85 23.73 -18.03
C ASP A 102 11.54 22.97 -18.30
N PRO A 103 10.70 23.45 -19.21
CA PRO A 103 9.43 22.82 -19.55
C PRO A 103 9.55 21.63 -20.51
N TYR A 104 10.77 21.23 -20.92
CA TYR A 104 10.99 20.19 -21.91
C TYR A 104 11.52 18.88 -21.30
N ASP A 105 11.59 18.76 -19.98
CA ASP A 105 11.94 17.54 -19.30
C ASP A 105 10.67 16.76 -18.88
N ALA A 106 10.42 15.62 -19.53
CA ALA A 106 9.25 14.77 -19.28
C ALA A 106 9.24 14.17 -17.87
N ASP A 107 10.41 13.97 -17.24
CA ASP A 107 10.51 13.38 -15.90
C ASP A 107 9.91 14.30 -14.83
N TYR A 108 9.98 15.62 -15.02
CA TYR A 108 9.36 16.57 -14.10
C TYR A 108 7.84 16.44 -14.10
N PHE A 109 7.24 16.28 -15.27
CA PHE A 109 5.80 16.03 -15.40
C PHE A 109 5.41 14.66 -14.86
N GLY A 110 6.25 13.64 -15.10
CA GLY A 110 6.08 12.31 -14.52
C GLY A 110 6.06 12.36 -12.99
N PHE A 111 7.00 13.07 -12.38
CA PHE A 111 7.05 13.24 -10.92
C PHE A 111 5.83 14.01 -10.39
N LEU A 112 5.47 15.13 -11.03
CA LEU A 112 4.29 15.90 -10.63
C LEU A 112 3.00 15.08 -10.76
N SER A 113 2.86 14.28 -11.81
CA SER A 113 1.77 13.31 -11.97
C SER A 113 1.69 12.36 -10.77
N GLY A 114 2.84 11.82 -10.33
CA GLY A 114 2.94 10.94 -9.17
C GLY A 114 2.45 11.59 -7.87
N LEU A 115 2.80 12.86 -7.62
CA LEU A 115 2.31 13.61 -6.45
C LEU A 115 0.78 13.72 -6.41
N TYR A 116 0.14 13.91 -7.57
CA TYR A 116 -1.31 13.97 -7.66
C TYR A 116 -1.97 12.60 -7.55
N ILE A 117 -1.32 11.54 -8.07
CA ILE A 117 -1.74 10.14 -7.92
C ILE A 117 -1.77 9.77 -6.43
N ASP A 118 -0.73 10.10 -5.67
CA ASP A 118 -0.66 9.84 -4.23
C ASP A 118 -1.78 10.51 -3.43
N ARG A 119 -2.29 11.64 -3.94
CA ARG A 119 -3.43 12.37 -3.38
C ARG A 119 -4.78 11.91 -3.94
N HIS A 120 -4.83 10.82 -4.71
CA HIS A 120 -6.02 10.30 -5.42
C HIS A 120 -6.69 11.32 -6.35
N LYS A 121 -5.93 12.28 -6.89
CA LYS A 121 -6.41 13.26 -7.88
C LYS A 121 -6.10 12.75 -9.30
N TRP A 122 -6.79 11.68 -9.68
CA TRP A 122 -6.51 10.91 -10.90
C TRP A 122 -6.58 11.71 -12.20
N ASP A 123 -7.57 12.63 -12.31
CA ASP A 123 -7.71 13.49 -13.50
C ASP A 123 -6.51 14.44 -13.66
N VAL A 124 -6.04 15.00 -12.57
CA VAL A 124 -4.89 15.92 -12.57
C VAL A 124 -3.61 15.15 -12.84
N GLY A 125 -3.45 13.97 -12.21
CA GLY A 125 -2.34 13.06 -12.49
C GLY A 125 -2.27 12.65 -13.97
N LEU A 126 -3.43 12.31 -14.56
CA LEU A 126 -3.52 11.99 -15.98
C LEU A 126 -3.10 13.16 -16.85
N LYS A 127 -3.58 14.37 -16.57
CA LYS A 127 -3.21 15.58 -17.32
C LYS A 127 -1.69 15.78 -17.37
N TYR A 128 -1.01 15.66 -16.23
CA TYR A 128 0.44 15.83 -16.20
C TYR A 128 1.19 14.69 -16.86
N ALA A 129 0.72 13.44 -16.72
CA ALA A 129 1.29 12.31 -17.46
C ALA A 129 1.18 12.53 -18.99
N ASP A 130 0.02 12.99 -19.48
CA ASP A 130 -0.18 13.30 -20.90
C ASP A 130 0.72 14.46 -21.38
N GLN A 131 0.96 15.48 -20.53
CA GLN A 131 1.90 16.57 -20.85
C GLN A 131 3.34 16.05 -20.98
N GLY A 132 3.78 15.16 -20.09
CA GLY A 132 5.09 14.53 -20.20
C GLY A 132 5.23 13.68 -21.48
N LEU A 133 4.16 12.96 -21.88
CA LEU A 133 4.14 12.17 -23.11
C LEU A 133 4.09 13.01 -24.39
N GLN A 134 3.69 14.27 -24.32
CA GLN A 134 3.83 15.21 -25.45
C GLN A 134 5.29 15.60 -25.68
N ILE A 135 6.13 15.57 -24.63
CA ILE A 135 7.56 15.88 -24.69
C ILE A 135 8.35 14.63 -25.09
N ASP A 136 8.13 13.54 -24.34
CA ASP A 136 8.75 12.24 -24.59
C ASP A 136 7.66 11.15 -24.60
N PRO A 137 7.22 10.68 -25.80
CA PRO A 137 6.18 9.65 -25.93
C PRO A 137 6.54 8.29 -25.33
N GLU A 138 7.84 8.03 -25.11
CA GLU A 138 8.34 6.78 -24.55
C GLU A 138 8.69 6.90 -23.06
N ASN A 139 8.46 8.07 -22.42
CA ASN A 139 8.76 8.26 -21.00
C ASN A 139 8.04 7.23 -20.15
N ARG A 140 8.84 6.34 -19.56
CA ARG A 140 8.36 5.19 -18.80
C ARG A 140 7.46 5.57 -17.62
N VAL A 141 7.80 6.64 -16.92
CA VAL A 141 7.03 7.08 -15.73
C VAL A 141 5.67 7.60 -16.16
N CYS A 142 5.64 8.47 -17.16
CA CYS A 142 4.42 9.05 -17.70
C CYS A 142 3.47 7.99 -18.30
N LEU A 143 4.00 7.01 -19.07
CA LEU A 143 3.22 5.89 -19.62
C LEU A 143 2.56 5.05 -18.49
N ASN A 144 3.32 4.71 -17.47
CA ASN A 144 2.80 3.95 -16.34
C ASN A 144 1.76 4.74 -15.52
N HIS A 145 2.01 6.02 -15.28
CA HIS A 145 1.07 6.89 -14.56
C HIS A 145 -0.22 7.11 -15.36
N ARG A 146 -0.11 7.30 -16.68
CA ARG A 146 -1.27 7.37 -17.56
C ARG A 146 -2.13 6.13 -17.48
N THR A 147 -1.53 4.95 -17.60
CA THR A 147 -2.21 3.66 -17.51
C THR A 147 -2.90 3.50 -16.15
N LEU A 148 -2.24 3.86 -15.04
CA LEU A 148 -2.81 3.84 -13.70
C LEU A 148 -3.99 4.80 -13.56
N CYS A 149 -3.84 6.06 -13.98
CA CYS A 149 -4.92 7.06 -13.92
C CYS A 149 -6.15 6.64 -14.72
N LEU A 150 -5.97 6.16 -15.96
CA LEU A 150 -7.06 5.67 -16.80
C LEU A 150 -7.79 4.48 -16.18
N THR A 151 -7.05 3.59 -15.50
CA THR A 151 -7.62 2.48 -14.74
C THR A 151 -8.50 2.99 -13.60
N LYS A 152 -7.99 3.95 -12.81
CA LYS A 152 -8.74 4.52 -11.67
C LYS A 152 -9.95 5.33 -12.10
N LEU A 153 -9.87 6.02 -13.23
CA LEU A 153 -10.97 6.78 -13.84
C LEU A 153 -11.96 5.90 -14.62
N ASN A 154 -11.67 4.60 -14.77
CA ASN A 154 -12.49 3.65 -15.53
C ASN A 154 -12.67 4.06 -17.02
N ARG A 155 -11.68 4.75 -17.62
CA ARG A 155 -11.68 5.18 -19.04
C ARG A 155 -11.18 4.04 -19.94
N LYS A 156 -12.04 3.01 -20.12
CA LYS A 156 -11.65 1.71 -20.70
C LYS A 156 -11.12 1.80 -22.13
N SER A 157 -11.70 2.63 -23.01
CA SER A 157 -11.26 2.75 -24.39
C SER A 157 -9.83 3.27 -24.51
N GLU A 158 -9.48 4.28 -23.73
CA GLU A 158 -8.16 4.87 -23.70
C GLU A 158 -7.14 4.00 -22.96
N LEU A 159 -7.61 3.23 -21.97
CA LEU A 159 -6.77 2.30 -21.23
C LEU A 159 -6.18 1.20 -22.13
N ILE A 160 -6.95 0.68 -23.10
CA ILE A 160 -6.47 -0.37 -24.01
C ILE A 160 -5.25 0.14 -24.77
N SER A 161 -5.36 1.28 -25.46
CA SER A 161 -4.24 1.87 -26.20
C SER A 161 -3.08 2.28 -25.27
N SER A 162 -3.38 2.75 -24.06
CA SER A 162 -2.33 3.08 -23.07
C SER A 162 -1.52 1.85 -22.68
N ILE A 163 -2.16 0.71 -22.42
CA ILE A 163 -1.49 -0.55 -22.10
C ILE A 163 -0.59 -1.00 -23.25
N GLU A 164 -1.11 -0.96 -24.48
CA GLU A 164 -0.34 -1.34 -25.67
C GLU A 164 0.91 -0.48 -25.84
N ASN A 165 0.78 0.84 -25.76
CA ASN A 165 1.90 1.78 -25.86
C ASN A 165 2.92 1.55 -24.73
N THR A 166 2.44 1.34 -23.49
CA THR A 166 3.31 1.13 -22.33
C THR A 166 4.14 -0.16 -22.46
N LEU A 167 3.51 -1.24 -22.95
CA LEU A 167 4.19 -2.53 -23.18
C LEU A 167 5.13 -2.46 -24.40
N GLN A 168 4.76 -1.74 -25.45
CA GLN A 168 5.61 -1.55 -26.63
C GLN A 168 6.88 -0.79 -26.30
N ALA A 169 6.76 0.30 -25.52
CA ALA A 169 7.91 1.10 -25.11
C ALA A 169 8.80 0.38 -24.09
N ASN A 170 8.21 -0.43 -23.20
CA ASN A 170 8.94 -1.04 -22.07
C ASN A 170 8.65 -2.54 -21.91
N PRO A 171 8.95 -3.39 -22.92
CA PRO A 171 8.56 -4.81 -22.93
C PRO A 171 9.33 -5.68 -21.92
N TYR A 172 10.45 -5.20 -21.40
CA TYR A 172 11.30 -5.92 -20.45
C TYR A 172 11.38 -5.23 -19.08
N ASP A 173 10.40 -4.38 -18.74
CA ASP A 173 10.36 -3.70 -17.45
C ASP A 173 9.37 -4.38 -16.49
N SER A 174 9.88 -4.89 -15.37
CA SER A 174 9.08 -5.55 -14.33
C SER A 174 8.00 -4.65 -13.74
N TYR A 175 8.30 -3.35 -13.60
CA TYR A 175 7.34 -2.38 -13.06
C TYR A 175 6.17 -2.16 -14.04
N THR A 176 6.46 -2.04 -15.33
CA THR A 176 5.46 -1.93 -16.39
C THR A 176 4.52 -3.14 -16.39
N HIS A 177 5.07 -4.37 -16.42
CA HIS A 177 4.25 -5.57 -16.38
C HIS A 177 3.42 -5.66 -15.08
N SER A 178 3.96 -5.28 -13.93
CA SER A 178 3.19 -5.21 -12.69
C SER A 178 2.01 -4.25 -12.79
N ASN A 179 2.21 -3.04 -13.31
CA ASN A 179 1.15 -2.04 -13.45
C ASN A 179 0.06 -2.48 -14.43
N VAL A 180 0.44 -3.06 -15.57
CA VAL A 180 -0.52 -3.63 -16.53
C VAL A 180 -1.29 -4.79 -15.89
N GLY A 181 -0.61 -5.66 -15.12
CA GLY A 181 -1.24 -6.73 -14.37
C GLY A 181 -2.32 -6.20 -13.42
N TRP A 182 -2.04 -5.17 -12.64
CA TRP A 182 -3.02 -4.52 -11.77
C TRP A 182 -4.17 -3.87 -12.55
N ALA A 183 -3.87 -3.19 -13.66
CA ALA A 183 -4.89 -2.61 -14.53
C ALA A 183 -5.84 -3.68 -15.09
N LYS A 184 -5.31 -4.82 -15.56
CA LYS A 184 -6.10 -5.97 -16.01
C LYS A 184 -6.93 -6.57 -14.88
N LEU A 185 -6.37 -6.71 -13.67
CA LEU A 185 -7.07 -7.25 -12.51
C LEU A 185 -8.23 -6.34 -12.07
N GLU A 186 -8.01 -5.02 -12.00
CA GLU A 186 -9.07 -4.05 -11.68
C GLU A 186 -10.19 -4.01 -12.73
N ASN A 187 -9.90 -4.39 -13.97
CA ASN A 187 -10.91 -4.54 -15.02
C ASN A 187 -11.55 -5.94 -15.06
N GLY A 188 -11.26 -6.80 -14.09
CA GLY A 188 -11.85 -8.13 -13.95
C GLY A 188 -11.17 -9.24 -14.76
N ASN A 189 -10.10 -8.93 -15.49
CA ASN A 189 -9.36 -9.87 -16.35
C ASN A 189 -8.25 -10.59 -15.56
N HIS A 190 -8.63 -11.36 -14.54
CA HIS A 190 -7.69 -12.03 -13.65
C HIS A 190 -6.73 -13.03 -14.34
N LYS A 191 -7.10 -13.58 -15.50
CA LYS A 191 -6.22 -14.48 -16.27
C LYS A 191 -5.07 -13.72 -16.91
N GLU A 192 -5.37 -12.67 -17.67
CA GLU A 192 -4.36 -11.81 -18.30
C GLU A 192 -3.49 -11.12 -17.23
N ALA A 193 -4.10 -10.67 -16.12
CA ALA A 193 -3.38 -10.11 -14.99
C ALA A 193 -2.32 -11.07 -14.46
N LYS A 194 -2.66 -12.36 -14.29
CA LYS A 194 -1.74 -13.40 -13.86
C LYS A 194 -0.55 -13.57 -14.80
N GLU A 195 -0.77 -13.49 -16.11
CA GLU A 195 0.30 -13.60 -17.13
C GLU A 195 1.29 -12.42 -17.00
N HIS A 196 0.78 -11.20 -16.86
CA HIS A 196 1.62 -10.03 -16.67
C HIS A 196 2.38 -10.06 -15.34
N PHE A 197 1.78 -10.49 -14.24
CA PHE A 197 2.50 -10.67 -12.97
C PHE A 197 3.56 -11.77 -13.05
N ALA A 198 3.31 -12.85 -13.80
CA ALA A 198 4.29 -13.90 -14.03
C ALA A 198 5.50 -13.36 -14.79
N GLU A 199 5.28 -12.56 -15.84
CA GLU A 199 6.35 -11.92 -16.59
C GLU A 199 7.13 -10.91 -15.74
N ALA A 200 6.44 -10.09 -14.93
CA ALA A 200 7.08 -9.18 -14.00
C ALA A 200 8.00 -9.90 -13.01
N LEU A 201 7.58 -11.07 -12.50
CA LEU A 201 8.37 -11.91 -11.59
C LEU A 201 9.50 -12.65 -12.31
N ARG A 202 9.34 -12.98 -13.59
CA ARG A 202 10.42 -13.55 -14.42
C ARG A 202 11.55 -12.55 -14.59
N ILE A 203 11.21 -11.27 -14.84
CA ILE A 203 12.18 -10.18 -15.00
C ILE A 203 12.83 -9.81 -13.66
N ASN A 204 12.02 -9.64 -12.62
CA ASN A 204 12.47 -9.33 -11.26
C ASN A 204 11.78 -10.24 -10.22
N PRO A 205 12.41 -11.36 -9.82
CA PRO A 205 11.86 -12.29 -8.84
C PRO A 205 11.60 -11.68 -7.46
N ASN A 206 12.25 -10.57 -7.14
CA ASN A 206 12.10 -9.86 -5.86
C ASN A 206 11.03 -8.77 -5.88
N SER A 207 10.28 -8.62 -6.98
CA SER A 207 9.19 -7.65 -7.08
C SER A 207 8.03 -8.02 -6.18
N GLU A 208 7.97 -7.39 -5.00
CA GLU A 208 6.88 -7.60 -4.05
C GLU A 208 5.51 -7.18 -4.63
N ASN A 209 5.48 -6.10 -5.41
CA ASN A 209 4.26 -5.63 -6.08
C ASN A 209 3.71 -6.68 -7.06
N ALA A 210 4.58 -7.29 -7.87
CA ALA A 210 4.19 -8.37 -8.78
C ALA A 210 3.76 -9.64 -8.03
N ARG A 211 4.45 -9.99 -6.93
CA ARG A 211 4.09 -11.13 -6.08
C ARG A 211 2.69 -10.96 -5.47
N LEU A 212 2.42 -9.79 -4.89
CA LEU A 212 1.11 -9.47 -4.33
C LEU A 212 0.03 -9.53 -5.41
N GLY A 213 0.27 -8.91 -6.56
CA GLY A 213 -0.67 -8.95 -7.68
C GLY A 213 -0.95 -10.36 -8.18
N MET A 214 0.08 -11.22 -8.27
CA MET A 214 -0.08 -12.63 -8.61
C MET A 214 -1.01 -13.36 -7.63
N VAL A 215 -0.79 -13.16 -6.32
CA VAL A 215 -1.63 -13.76 -5.27
C VAL A 215 -3.08 -13.30 -5.42
N GLU A 216 -3.30 -12.00 -5.62
CA GLU A 216 -4.65 -11.43 -5.82
C GLU A 216 -5.31 -11.96 -7.09
N ALA A 217 -4.58 -12.07 -8.19
CA ALA A 217 -5.09 -12.63 -9.45
C ALA A 217 -5.51 -14.11 -9.31
N ILE A 218 -4.77 -14.90 -8.52
CA ILE A 218 -5.12 -16.30 -8.25
C ILE A 218 -6.37 -16.37 -7.36
N LYS A 219 -6.47 -15.56 -6.31
CA LYS A 219 -7.62 -15.50 -5.41
C LYS A 219 -8.90 -15.03 -6.13
N ALA A 220 -8.76 -14.10 -7.09
CA ALA A 220 -9.87 -13.57 -7.87
C ALA A 220 -10.61 -14.62 -8.72
N LYS A 221 -10.08 -15.84 -8.82
CA LYS A 221 -10.80 -17.02 -9.37
C LYS A 221 -12.02 -17.37 -8.50
N ASN A 222 -11.97 -17.12 -7.19
CA ASN A 222 -13.08 -17.34 -6.28
C ASN A 222 -14.06 -16.17 -6.37
N PHE A 223 -15.35 -16.45 -6.66
CA PHE A 223 -16.38 -15.42 -6.85
C PHE A 223 -16.56 -14.52 -5.61
N ILE A 224 -16.59 -15.08 -4.42
CA ILE A 224 -16.75 -14.30 -3.17
C ILE A 224 -15.56 -13.36 -2.97
N TYR A 225 -14.35 -13.87 -3.21
CA TYR A 225 -13.15 -13.03 -3.12
C TYR A 225 -13.13 -11.95 -4.20
N LYS A 226 -13.57 -12.27 -5.41
CA LYS A 226 -13.67 -11.30 -6.50
C LYS A 226 -14.59 -10.13 -6.13
N LEU A 227 -15.76 -10.39 -5.54
CA LEU A 227 -16.65 -9.32 -5.06
C LEU A 227 -15.96 -8.41 -4.02
N PHE A 228 -15.23 -9.00 -3.09
CA PHE A 228 -14.45 -8.24 -2.11
C PHE A 228 -13.34 -7.41 -2.79
N LEU A 229 -12.64 -7.99 -3.74
CA LEU A 229 -11.57 -7.34 -4.48
C LEU A 229 -12.11 -6.17 -5.32
N ASP A 230 -13.24 -6.36 -6.03
CA ASP A 230 -13.92 -5.32 -6.79
C ASP A 230 -14.36 -4.16 -5.87
N TYR A 231 -14.89 -4.46 -4.68
CA TYR A 231 -15.20 -3.46 -3.66
C TYR A 231 -13.92 -2.73 -3.19
N SER A 232 -12.84 -3.45 -2.94
CA SER A 232 -11.56 -2.87 -2.51
C SER A 232 -10.98 -1.92 -3.56
N PHE A 233 -11.05 -2.29 -4.83
CA PHE A 233 -10.65 -1.41 -5.93
C PHE A 233 -11.55 -0.20 -6.04
N TRP A 234 -12.88 -0.39 -5.90
CA TRP A 234 -13.82 0.73 -5.95
C TRP A 234 -13.55 1.75 -4.83
N ILE A 235 -13.38 1.30 -3.58
CA ILE A 235 -13.12 2.21 -2.45
C ILE A 235 -11.74 2.88 -2.57
N SER A 236 -10.74 2.19 -3.12
CA SER A 236 -9.39 2.74 -3.33
C SER A 236 -9.36 3.90 -4.36
N LYS A 237 -10.36 3.97 -5.24
CA LYS A 237 -10.52 5.07 -6.21
C LYS A 237 -11.03 6.35 -5.57
N GLN A 238 -11.66 6.25 -4.39
CA GLN A 238 -12.24 7.39 -3.70
C GLN A 238 -11.19 8.18 -2.92
N GLN A 239 -11.37 9.49 -2.85
CA GLN A 239 -10.55 10.34 -1.98
C GLN A 239 -10.76 9.96 -0.51
N GLY A 240 -9.73 10.10 0.32
CA GLY A 240 -9.77 9.67 1.72
C GLY A 240 -10.94 10.26 2.53
N ARG A 241 -11.38 11.50 2.21
CA ARG A 241 -12.57 12.11 2.84
C ARG A 241 -13.84 11.33 2.56
N VAL A 242 -13.99 10.82 1.32
CA VAL A 242 -15.15 10.03 0.92
C VAL A 242 -15.14 8.67 1.61
N GLN A 243 -13.97 8.04 1.76
CA GLN A 243 -13.82 6.79 2.51
C GLN A 243 -14.30 6.95 3.96
N TRP A 244 -13.93 8.05 4.63
CA TRP A 244 -14.40 8.36 5.99
C TRP A 244 -15.92 8.58 6.05
N LEU A 245 -16.52 9.24 5.06
CA LEU A 245 -17.97 9.41 4.98
C LEU A 245 -18.70 8.07 4.89
N PHE A 246 -18.17 7.09 4.14
CA PHE A 246 -18.73 5.74 4.10
C PHE A 246 -18.68 5.05 5.47
N ILE A 247 -17.56 5.13 6.18
CA ILE A 247 -17.41 4.54 7.52
C ILE A 247 -18.40 5.16 8.50
N ILE A 248 -18.48 6.50 8.53
CA ILE A 248 -19.40 7.24 9.41
C ILE A 248 -20.85 6.97 9.02
N GLY A 249 -21.19 7.04 7.74
CA GLY A 249 -22.54 6.75 7.24
C GLY A 249 -23.01 5.34 7.58
N PHE A 250 -22.10 4.36 7.45
CA PHE A 250 -22.37 2.99 7.80
C PHE A 250 -22.61 2.82 9.31
N PHE A 251 -21.82 3.50 10.15
CA PHE A 251 -22.04 3.52 11.61
C PHE A 251 -23.41 4.07 11.98
N PHE A 252 -23.83 5.20 11.39
CA PHE A 252 -25.15 5.76 11.62
C PHE A 252 -26.29 4.85 11.11
N LEU A 253 -26.09 4.23 9.94
CA LEU A 253 -27.06 3.28 9.38
C LEU A 253 -27.28 2.08 10.30
N THR A 254 -26.21 1.48 10.81
CA THR A 254 -26.30 0.34 11.76
C THR A 254 -27.00 0.74 13.04
N ARG A 255 -26.75 1.97 13.53
CA ARG A 255 -27.39 2.51 14.73
C ARG A 255 -28.90 2.74 14.51
N LEU A 256 -29.24 3.30 13.35
CA LEU A 256 -30.64 3.54 12.95
C LEU A 256 -31.42 2.22 12.84
N ILE A 257 -30.88 1.26 12.08
CA ILE A 257 -31.51 -0.05 11.88
C ILE A 257 -31.62 -0.79 13.23
N GLY A 258 -30.58 -0.71 14.09
CA GLY A 258 -30.60 -1.31 15.43
C GLY A 258 -31.66 -0.70 16.35
N GLY A 259 -31.93 0.61 16.24
CA GLY A 259 -33.04 1.28 16.92
C GLY A 259 -34.40 0.76 16.44
N LEU A 260 -34.59 0.73 15.13
CA LEU A 260 -35.84 0.27 14.50
C LEU A 260 -36.11 -1.23 14.74
N ALA A 261 -35.07 -2.05 14.81
CA ALA A 261 -35.21 -3.49 15.04
C ALA A 261 -35.75 -3.85 16.44
N LYS A 262 -35.67 -2.94 17.41
CA LYS A 262 -36.33 -3.10 18.71
C LYS A 262 -37.85 -3.07 18.60
N GLU A 263 -38.38 -2.25 17.69
CA GLU A 263 -39.81 -2.13 17.42
C GLU A 263 -40.26 -3.13 16.34
N TYR A 264 -39.38 -3.41 15.39
CA TYR A 264 -39.65 -4.29 14.24
C TYR A 264 -38.66 -5.45 14.18
N PRO A 265 -38.87 -6.56 14.89
CA PRO A 265 -37.94 -7.69 14.95
C PRO A 265 -37.60 -8.32 13.60
N ILE A 266 -38.42 -8.11 12.58
CA ILE A 266 -38.19 -8.54 11.20
C ILE A 266 -36.89 -7.94 10.60
N LEU A 267 -36.36 -6.85 11.20
CA LEU A 267 -35.09 -6.22 10.78
C LEU A 267 -33.84 -6.90 11.36
N ASN A 268 -33.99 -7.78 12.35
CA ASN A 268 -32.85 -8.48 12.96
C ASN A 268 -31.97 -9.26 11.97
N PRO A 269 -32.52 -10.00 10.97
CA PRO A 269 -31.69 -10.66 9.97
C PRO A 269 -30.82 -9.69 9.15
N ILE A 270 -31.30 -8.46 8.94
CA ILE A 270 -30.54 -7.41 8.23
C ILE A 270 -29.33 -6.99 9.07
N ILE A 271 -29.51 -6.79 10.37
CA ILE A 271 -28.39 -6.45 11.29
C ILE A 271 -27.37 -7.59 11.31
N ILE A 272 -27.82 -8.84 11.46
CA ILE A 272 -26.96 -10.02 11.45
C ILE A 272 -26.16 -10.08 10.15
N PHE A 273 -26.80 -9.85 9.01
CA PHE A 273 -26.15 -9.82 7.70
C PHE A 273 -25.09 -8.70 7.61
N ILE A 274 -25.42 -7.50 8.08
CA ILE A 274 -24.47 -6.37 8.11
C ILE A 274 -23.26 -6.71 8.98
N VAL A 275 -23.46 -7.22 10.18
CA VAL A 275 -22.38 -7.63 11.09
C VAL A 275 -21.53 -8.74 10.47
N PHE A 276 -22.14 -9.69 9.81
CA PHE A 276 -21.46 -10.77 9.09
C PHE A 276 -20.58 -10.23 7.94
N VAL A 277 -21.09 -9.31 7.14
CA VAL A 277 -20.31 -8.69 6.05
C VAL A 277 -19.12 -7.90 6.60
N LEU A 278 -19.31 -7.13 7.69
CA LEU A 278 -18.22 -6.45 8.38
C LEU A 278 -17.17 -7.43 8.90
N TYR A 279 -17.61 -8.48 9.56
CA TYR A 279 -16.73 -9.52 10.08
C TYR A 279 -15.92 -10.17 8.96
N LEU A 280 -16.58 -10.55 7.85
CA LEU A 280 -15.90 -11.08 6.68
C LEU A 280 -14.87 -10.12 6.12
N SER A 281 -15.15 -8.82 6.07
CA SER A 281 -14.19 -7.83 5.55
C SER A 281 -12.88 -7.80 6.32
N TRP A 282 -12.89 -8.17 7.60
CA TRP A 282 -11.69 -8.21 8.45
C TRP A 282 -10.85 -9.47 8.26
N ILE A 283 -11.48 -10.60 7.96
CA ILE A 283 -10.80 -11.92 7.85
C ILE A 283 -10.65 -12.42 6.40
N ILE A 284 -11.20 -11.72 5.41
CA ILE A 284 -11.27 -12.20 4.03
C ILE A 284 -9.88 -12.52 3.42
N ASN A 285 -8.86 -11.71 3.75
CA ASN A 285 -7.50 -11.92 3.26
C ASN A 285 -6.90 -13.23 3.82
N PRO A 286 -6.78 -13.43 5.15
CA PRO A 286 -6.24 -14.67 5.69
C PRO A 286 -7.16 -15.87 5.39
N LEU A 287 -8.48 -15.69 5.29
CA LEU A 287 -9.41 -16.73 4.86
C LEU A 287 -9.14 -17.17 3.41
N SER A 288 -8.92 -16.22 2.50
CA SER A 288 -8.56 -16.51 1.11
C SER A 288 -7.17 -17.14 1.01
N ASN A 289 -6.23 -16.72 1.87
CA ASN A 289 -4.92 -17.34 1.99
C ASN A 289 -5.03 -18.81 2.46
N SER A 290 -6.05 -19.14 3.26
CA SER A 290 -6.31 -20.54 3.66
C SER A 290 -6.68 -21.40 2.46
N VAL A 291 -7.49 -20.89 1.54
CA VAL A 291 -7.83 -21.59 0.29
C VAL A 291 -6.58 -21.77 -0.58
N LEU A 292 -5.73 -20.74 -0.70
CA LEU A 292 -4.44 -20.84 -1.40
C LEU A 292 -3.47 -21.82 -0.74
N PHE A 293 -3.46 -21.90 0.58
CA PHE A 293 -2.60 -22.83 1.32
C PHE A 293 -2.94 -24.30 1.03
N LEU A 294 -4.21 -24.59 0.74
CA LEU A 294 -4.67 -25.92 0.34
C LEU A 294 -4.36 -26.24 -1.14
N ASP A 295 -4.17 -25.23 -1.97
CA ASP A 295 -3.77 -25.40 -3.37
C ASP A 295 -2.25 -25.71 -3.48
N LYS A 296 -1.88 -26.67 -4.34
CA LYS A 296 -0.49 -27.11 -4.50
C LYS A 296 0.45 -25.98 -4.95
N LEU A 297 0.00 -25.11 -5.87
CA LEU A 297 0.79 -24.00 -6.40
C LEU A 297 0.64 -22.75 -5.53
N GLY A 298 -0.57 -22.49 -5.05
CA GLY A 298 -0.88 -21.34 -4.20
C GLY A 298 -0.06 -21.29 -2.91
N ARG A 299 0.25 -22.48 -2.34
CA ARG A 299 1.07 -22.60 -1.12
C ARG A 299 2.46 -21.97 -1.25
N TYR A 300 3.07 -22.02 -2.42
CA TYR A 300 4.40 -21.43 -2.65
C TYR A 300 4.36 -19.91 -2.83
N ALA A 301 3.23 -19.35 -3.23
CA ALA A 301 3.05 -17.90 -3.37
C ALA A 301 2.90 -17.18 -2.02
N LEU A 302 2.56 -17.90 -0.93
CA LEU A 302 2.35 -17.33 0.41
C LEU A 302 3.64 -17.28 1.21
N LYS A 303 3.92 -16.15 1.85
CA LYS A 303 4.97 -15.99 2.86
C LYS A 303 4.64 -16.79 4.13
N LYS A 304 5.67 -17.05 4.95
CA LYS A 304 5.52 -17.80 6.21
C LYS A 304 4.43 -17.19 7.11
N ASP A 305 4.41 -15.89 7.24
CA ASP A 305 3.47 -15.18 8.11
C ASP A 305 2.04 -15.19 7.57
N GLU A 306 1.89 -15.08 6.24
CA GLU A 306 0.58 -15.24 5.57
C GLU A 306 0.01 -16.65 5.77
N LYS A 307 0.87 -17.68 5.83
CA LYS A 307 0.47 -19.05 6.15
C LYS A 307 0.02 -19.18 7.61
N ILE A 308 0.73 -18.53 8.56
CA ILE A 308 0.35 -18.53 9.97
C ILE A 308 -0.99 -17.83 10.17
N ALA A 309 -1.17 -16.64 9.57
CA ALA A 309 -2.45 -15.92 9.62
C ALA A 309 -3.61 -16.75 9.06
N ALA A 310 -3.39 -17.42 7.92
CA ALA A 310 -4.35 -18.33 7.30
C ALA A 310 -4.71 -19.48 8.23
N LEU A 311 -3.74 -20.11 8.88
CA LEU A 311 -3.96 -21.21 9.81
C LEU A 311 -4.76 -20.74 11.05
N ILE A 312 -4.42 -19.58 11.64
CA ILE A 312 -5.14 -18.99 12.78
C ILE A 312 -6.61 -18.79 12.43
N VAL A 313 -6.90 -18.21 11.26
CA VAL A 313 -8.29 -17.96 10.86
C VAL A 313 -9.04 -19.25 10.56
N SER A 314 -8.43 -20.19 9.84
CA SER A 314 -9.08 -21.47 9.52
C SER A 314 -9.43 -22.28 10.77
N THR A 315 -8.45 -22.43 11.68
CA THR A 315 -8.66 -23.20 12.93
C THR A 315 -9.63 -22.47 13.85
N GLY A 316 -9.52 -21.14 14.00
CA GLY A 316 -10.43 -20.37 14.83
C GLY A 316 -11.87 -20.37 14.32
N LEU A 317 -12.08 -20.27 13.01
CA LEU A 317 -13.42 -20.40 12.40
C LEU A 317 -13.99 -21.81 12.63
N PHE A 318 -13.19 -22.86 12.45
CA PHE A 318 -13.63 -24.23 12.70
C PHE A 318 -14.06 -24.43 14.16
N ILE A 319 -13.25 -23.99 15.11
CA ILE A 319 -13.58 -24.05 16.55
C ILE A 319 -14.81 -23.19 16.85
N GLY A 320 -14.87 -21.96 16.33
CA GLY A 320 -16.00 -21.05 16.53
C GLY A 320 -17.33 -21.63 16.02
N ILE A 321 -17.33 -22.25 14.85
CA ILE A 321 -18.53 -22.92 14.31
C ILE A 321 -18.96 -24.08 15.18
N ILE A 322 -18.03 -24.89 15.69
CA ILE A 322 -18.35 -25.99 16.63
C ILE A 322 -18.96 -25.43 17.90
N LEU A 323 -18.39 -24.37 18.47
CA LEU A 323 -18.92 -23.73 19.69
C LEU A 323 -20.33 -23.16 19.46
N VAL A 324 -20.58 -22.52 18.33
CA VAL A 324 -21.93 -22.07 17.94
C VAL A 324 -22.90 -23.26 17.85
N ALA A 325 -22.49 -24.35 17.23
CA ALA A 325 -23.34 -25.56 17.14
C ALA A 325 -23.62 -26.15 18.55
N LEU A 326 -22.63 -26.17 19.43
CA LEU A 326 -22.79 -26.63 20.80
C LEU A 326 -23.75 -25.74 21.62
N THR A 327 -23.85 -24.44 21.31
CA THR A 327 -24.83 -23.54 21.94
C THR A 327 -26.27 -24.03 21.73
N PHE A 328 -26.57 -24.53 20.53
CA PHE A 328 -27.91 -25.08 20.25
C PHE A 328 -28.19 -26.42 20.92
N LEU A 329 -27.14 -27.20 21.29
CA LEU A 329 -27.26 -28.51 21.90
C LEU A 329 -27.21 -28.50 23.44
N SER A 330 -26.41 -27.61 24.02
CA SER A 330 -25.98 -27.66 25.43
C SER A 330 -26.13 -26.35 26.20
N GLY A 331 -26.70 -25.30 25.56
CA GLY A 331 -27.02 -24.03 26.21
C GLY A 331 -26.05 -22.88 25.98
N GLU A 332 -26.38 -21.71 26.48
CA GLU A 332 -25.78 -20.41 26.18
C GLU A 332 -24.29 -20.25 26.58
N ILE A 333 -23.78 -21.11 27.42
CA ILE A 333 -22.37 -21.07 27.89
C ILE A 333 -21.39 -21.03 26.73
N TYR A 334 -21.64 -21.84 25.70
CA TYR A 334 -20.76 -21.93 24.53
C TYR A 334 -20.79 -20.68 23.64
N LEU A 335 -21.86 -19.86 23.72
CA LEU A 335 -21.99 -18.66 22.91
C LEU A 335 -20.90 -17.63 23.25
N THR A 336 -20.61 -17.41 24.53
CA THR A 336 -19.55 -16.46 24.93
C THR A 336 -18.17 -16.91 24.47
N PHE A 337 -17.89 -18.21 24.56
CA PHE A 337 -16.65 -18.78 24.02
C PHE A 337 -16.59 -18.68 22.48
N ALA A 338 -17.70 -18.88 21.79
CA ALA A 338 -17.79 -18.73 20.34
C ALA A 338 -17.49 -17.28 19.93
N ILE A 339 -18.12 -16.29 20.60
CA ILE A 339 -17.88 -14.87 20.36
C ILE A 339 -16.40 -14.54 20.60
N PHE A 340 -15.82 -15.01 21.70
CA PHE A 340 -14.40 -14.79 22.00
C PHE A 340 -13.51 -15.37 20.91
N VAL A 341 -13.67 -16.65 20.55
CA VAL A 341 -12.85 -17.31 19.53
C VAL A 341 -12.99 -16.63 18.17
N LEU A 342 -14.23 -16.36 17.74
CA LEU A 342 -14.48 -15.73 16.46
C LEU A 342 -13.94 -14.29 16.37
N THR A 343 -13.88 -13.56 17.47
CA THR A 343 -13.36 -12.18 17.46
C THR A 343 -11.85 -12.12 17.66
N ILE A 344 -11.24 -12.96 18.51
CA ILE A 344 -9.80 -12.93 18.80
C ILE A 344 -8.94 -13.37 17.61
N ILE A 345 -9.47 -14.15 16.68
CA ILE A 345 -8.76 -14.52 15.46
C ILE A 345 -8.39 -13.30 14.60
N ILE A 346 -9.14 -12.18 14.72
CA ILE A 346 -8.87 -10.95 13.99
C ILE A 346 -7.55 -10.31 14.45
N PRO A 347 -7.38 -9.90 15.73
CA PRO A 347 -6.11 -9.34 16.18
C PRO A 347 -4.94 -10.31 16.06
N LEU A 348 -5.16 -11.62 16.25
CA LEU A 348 -4.11 -12.62 16.09
C LEU A 348 -3.63 -12.73 14.63
N SER A 349 -4.54 -12.81 13.65
CA SER A 349 -4.17 -12.90 12.24
C SER A 349 -3.57 -11.57 11.74
N LYS A 350 -4.14 -10.44 12.13
CA LYS A 350 -3.67 -9.10 11.75
C LYS A 350 -2.25 -8.81 12.21
N TYR A 351 -1.83 -9.32 13.36
CA TYR A 351 -0.45 -9.20 13.82
C TYR A 351 0.54 -9.82 12.82
N PHE A 352 0.22 -10.99 12.26
CA PHE A 352 1.07 -11.67 11.27
C PHE A 352 0.94 -11.08 9.86
N GLU A 353 -0.12 -10.35 9.54
CA GLU A 353 -0.25 -9.61 8.28
C GLU A 353 0.62 -8.35 8.23
N LEU A 354 1.05 -7.82 9.40
CA LEU A 354 1.94 -6.66 9.45
C LEU A 354 3.34 -7.02 8.93
N PRO A 355 3.95 -6.15 8.10
CA PRO A 355 5.37 -6.28 7.76
C PRO A 355 6.24 -6.24 9.02
N ASP A 356 7.39 -6.94 9.01
CA ASP A 356 8.27 -7.08 10.19
C ASP A 356 8.65 -5.73 10.83
N TYR A 357 8.94 -4.72 10.00
CA TYR A 357 9.30 -3.38 10.46
C TYR A 357 8.14 -2.62 11.14
N LYS A 358 6.88 -3.07 11.00
CA LYS A 358 5.68 -2.52 11.66
C LYS A 358 5.18 -3.37 12.82
N ARG A 359 5.75 -4.54 13.06
CA ARG A 359 5.42 -5.40 14.19
C ARG A 359 6.00 -4.85 15.47
N SER A 360 5.33 -3.85 16.05
CA SER A 360 5.74 -3.27 17.31
C SER A 360 5.41 -4.19 18.50
N ASN A 361 6.23 -4.11 19.55
CA ASN A 361 5.95 -4.78 20.81
C ASN A 361 4.59 -4.35 21.40
N LEU A 362 4.17 -3.10 21.12
CA LEU A 362 2.88 -2.58 21.57
C LEU A 362 1.70 -3.39 21.00
N VAL A 363 1.68 -3.66 19.69
CA VAL A 363 0.63 -4.47 19.04
C VAL A 363 0.63 -5.88 19.60
N LYS A 364 1.81 -6.48 19.79
CA LYS A 364 1.96 -7.82 20.39
C LYS A 364 1.41 -7.88 21.81
N ILE A 365 1.83 -6.96 22.67
CA ILE A 365 1.38 -6.89 24.08
C ILE A 365 -0.13 -6.67 24.13
N TYR A 366 -0.66 -5.75 23.32
CA TYR A 366 -2.10 -5.50 23.27
C TYR A 366 -2.89 -6.73 22.85
N THR A 367 -2.43 -7.45 21.81
CA THR A 367 -3.06 -8.69 21.34
C THR A 367 -3.10 -9.76 22.45
N ILE A 368 -1.98 -9.94 23.18
CA ILE A 368 -1.90 -10.90 24.29
C ILE A 368 -2.82 -10.47 25.45
N ALA A 369 -2.79 -9.20 25.84
CA ALA A 369 -3.66 -8.67 26.88
C ALA A 369 -5.14 -8.86 26.54
N LEU A 370 -5.51 -8.55 25.29
CA LEU A 370 -6.87 -8.74 24.80
C LEU A 370 -7.31 -10.22 24.85
N ALA A 371 -6.41 -11.14 24.47
CA ALA A 371 -6.68 -12.58 24.54
C ALA A 371 -6.91 -13.04 25.99
N LEU A 372 -6.09 -12.56 26.95
CA LEU A 372 -6.22 -12.90 28.37
C LEU A 372 -7.53 -12.35 28.96
N VAL A 373 -7.88 -11.10 28.65
CA VAL A 373 -9.15 -10.48 29.09
C VAL A 373 -10.35 -11.23 28.52
N GLY A 374 -10.35 -11.52 27.22
CA GLY A 374 -11.45 -12.24 26.58
C GLY A 374 -11.61 -13.67 27.09
N LEU A 375 -10.49 -14.36 27.34
CA LEU A 375 -10.51 -15.69 27.94
C LEU A 375 -11.09 -15.64 29.38
N ARG A 376 -10.62 -14.69 30.20
CA ARG A 376 -11.15 -14.47 31.54
C ARG A 376 -12.66 -14.20 31.51
N GLU A 377 -13.14 -13.33 30.64
CA GLU A 377 -14.56 -13.01 30.51
C GLU A 377 -15.38 -14.22 30.05
N ALA A 378 -14.86 -15.00 29.09
CA ALA A 378 -15.50 -16.22 28.64
C ALA A 378 -15.67 -17.25 29.77
N PHE A 379 -14.65 -17.43 30.61
CA PHE A 379 -14.77 -18.29 31.79
C PHE A 379 -15.67 -17.72 32.92
N TYR A 380 -15.63 -16.39 33.12
CA TYR A 380 -16.42 -15.72 34.12
C TYR A 380 -17.92 -15.70 33.82
N SER A 381 -18.29 -15.80 32.53
CA SER A 381 -19.69 -15.88 32.10
C SER A 381 -20.36 -17.23 32.40
N ILE A 382 -19.58 -18.25 32.83
CA ILE A 382 -20.13 -19.53 33.25
C ILE A 382 -21.00 -19.33 34.50
N GLY A 383 -22.31 -19.46 34.35
CA GLY A 383 -23.30 -19.33 35.40
C GLY A 383 -23.81 -17.91 35.71
N ARG A 384 -23.51 -16.91 34.85
CA ARG A 384 -24.02 -15.53 34.98
C ARG A 384 -24.59 -15.06 33.62
N THR A 385 -25.76 -14.43 33.68
CA THR A 385 -26.52 -14.04 32.48
C THR A 385 -26.30 -12.60 32.02
N GLU A 386 -25.54 -11.76 32.73
CA GLU A 386 -25.42 -10.33 32.40
C GLU A 386 -24.01 -9.75 32.56
N GLU A 387 -23.62 -8.87 31.65
CA GLU A 387 -22.64 -7.76 31.67
C GLU A 387 -21.14 -8.06 31.50
N THR A 388 -20.63 -9.27 31.30
CA THR A 388 -19.17 -9.52 31.32
C THR A 388 -18.43 -9.31 30.01
N VAL A 389 -19.13 -9.22 28.87
CA VAL A 389 -18.50 -9.09 27.53
C VAL A 389 -18.04 -7.66 27.20
N GLY A 390 -18.43 -6.68 28.01
CA GLY A 390 -18.22 -5.26 27.74
C GLY A 390 -16.76 -4.84 27.66
N ILE A 391 -15.93 -5.24 28.63
CA ILE A 391 -14.52 -4.82 28.71
C ILE A 391 -13.72 -5.38 27.51
N TYR A 392 -13.97 -6.65 27.18
CA TYR A 392 -13.33 -7.28 26.02
C TYR A 392 -13.71 -6.59 24.70
N LEU A 393 -14.98 -6.30 24.49
CA LEU A 393 -15.45 -5.62 23.27
C LEU A 393 -14.89 -4.19 23.13
N PHE A 394 -14.82 -3.44 24.24
CA PHE A 394 -14.15 -2.14 24.24
C PHE A 394 -12.67 -2.27 23.89
N GLY A 395 -11.97 -3.24 24.47
CA GLY A 395 -10.59 -3.54 24.11
C GLY A 395 -10.43 -3.96 22.65
N PHE A 396 -11.34 -4.74 22.11
CA PHE A 396 -11.35 -5.16 20.71
C PHE A 396 -11.52 -3.96 19.76
N ILE A 397 -12.42 -3.03 20.06
CA ILE A 397 -12.58 -1.78 19.30
C ILE A 397 -11.30 -0.95 19.39
N GLY A 398 -10.72 -0.80 20.58
CA GLY A 398 -9.44 -0.11 20.80
C GLY A 398 -8.30 -0.72 19.97
N TYR A 399 -8.27 -2.05 19.85
CA TYR A 399 -7.30 -2.73 18.98
C TYR A 399 -7.42 -2.30 17.51
N GLN A 400 -8.63 -2.15 16.97
CA GLN A 400 -8.83 -1.74 15.60
C GLN A 400 -8.26 -0.32 15.32
N TRP A 401 -8.41 0.57 16.29
CA TRP A 401 -7.84 1.93 16.22
C TRP A 401 -6.31 1.89 16.26
N LEU A 402 -5.74 1.10 17.19
CA LEU A 402 -4.29 0.92 17.28
C LEU A 402 -3.71 0.32 16.01
N TYR A 403 -4.34 -0.73 15.48
CA TYR A 403 -3.91 -1.38 14.24
C TYR A 403 -3.91 -0.40 13.06
N ASN A 404 -5.00 0.34 12.87
CA ASN A 404 -5.11 1.33 11.82
C ASN A 404 -4.05 2.44 11.95
N TYR A 405 -3.78 2.90 13.18
CA TYR A 405 -2.71 3.86 13.45
C TYR A 405 -1.33 3.31 13.05
N VAL A 406 -1.02 2.07 13.41
CA VAL A 406 0.26 1.43 13.07
C VAL A 406 0.39 1.22 11.56
N VAL A 407 -0.68 0.81 10.88
CA VAL A 407 -0.70 0.64 9.41
C VAL A 407 -0.52 1.98 8.69
N SER A 408 -1.18 3.05 9.16
CA SER A 408 -1.12 4.38 8.55
C SER A 408 0.21 5.11 8.77
N LYS A 409 0.96 4.72 9.81
CA LYS A 409 2.29 5.27 10.10
C LYS A 409 3.26 4.71 9.06
N LYS A 410 3.59 5.55 8.07
CA LYS A 410 4.57 5.26 7.00
C LYS A 410 6.00 5.39 7.47
#